data_892364679d36cff95b3dd99bdfd94952
#
_entry.id   892364679d36cff95b3dd99bdfd94952
#
_cell.length_a   1.000
_cell.length_b   1.000
_cell.length_c   1.000
_cell.angle_alpha   90.00
_cell.angle_beta   90.00
_cell.angle_gamma   90.00
#
_symmetry.space_group_name_H-M   'P 1'
#
loop_
_entity.id
_entity.type
_entity.pdbx_description
1 polymer ?
#
loop_
_entity_poly.entity_id
_entity_poly.type
_entity_poly.pdbx_seq_one_letter_code
_entity_poly.pdbx_strand_id
1 'polypeptide(L)'
;ADQSSVKLYTLNKHLQSVLPILRSILNESIFPEQELAIFVQNQKQSLQVNLQKNDFLARRQFANSIFGDTPYGSNIDAEDYDELKREDLINYFKAAFKPENCTVIAAGKFEENEFAILNSVFGNQWENTESSVINKFTFEASPAGELLIERPEAIQSAIRMGALSISRNHHDFPGFQVLNCLLGGYFGSRLMANIREDKGYTYGIGSAVVSLRDAGYFFIATEVGAEVCNNALVEIEKEINLLKTELIADQELDLVRNYMLGSMLGSLENAFSHADKFKNVYFSGLDHNYYENYITTVKTITSQELKDL
;
A
#
# COMPACT_ATOMS: atom_id res chain seq x y z
N ALA A 1 -3.57 0.50 10.22
CA ALA A 1 -2.45 1.07 9.45
C ALA A 1 -1.14 0.84 10.20
N ASP A 2 -0.07 0.50 9.48
CA ASP A 2 1.25 0.23 10.10
C ASP A 2 1.99 1.49 10.52
N GLN A 3 1.65 2.62 9.94
CA GLN A 3 2.33 3.89 10.14
C GLN A 3 1.35 5.06 10.11
N SER A 4 1.59 6.04 10.98
CA SER A 4 1.01 7.37 10.88
C SER A 4 2.09 8.33 10.39
N SER A 5 1.75 9.29 9.53
CA SER A 5 2.72 10.26 9.04
C SER A 5 2.14 11.67 9.06
N VAL A 6 2.96 12.63 9.49
CA VAL A 6 2.69 14.06 9.31
C VAL A 6 3.72 14.60 8.33
N LYS A 7 3.26 15.23 7.24
CA LYS A 7 4.13 15.78 6.19
C LYS A 7 4.08 17.30 6.21
N LEU A 8 5.25 17.91 6.16
CA LEU A 8 5.42 19.35 6.06
C LEU A 8 6.18 19.69 4.78
N TYR A 9 5.59 20.51 3.92
CA TYR A 9 6.26 21.10 2.76
C TYR A 9 6.44 22.59 3.01
N THR A 10 7.69 23.05 2.97
CA THR A 10 8.02 24.46 3.23
C THR A 10 9.27 24.91 2.47
N LEU A 11 9.42 26.21 2.30
CA LEU A 11 10.69 26.79 1.87
C LEU A 11 11.66 26.83 3.05
N ASN A 12 12.97 26.65 2.80
CA ASN A 12 14.01 26.69 3.86
C ASN A 12 13.92 27.93 4.74
N LYS A 13 13.68 29.12 4.17
CA LYS A 13 13.55 30.38 4.92
C LYS A 13 12.42 30.37 5.97
N HIS A 14 11.44 29.47 5.85
CA HIS A 14 10.33 29.37 6.79
C HIS A 14 10.44 28.16 7.72
N LEU A 15 11.46 27.31 7.53
CA LEU A 15 11.61 26.06 8.30
C LEU A 15 11.56 26.32 9.81
N GLN A 16 12.34 27.27 10.30
CA GLN A 16 12.40 27.61 11.73
C GLN A 16 11.05 28.06 12.31
N SER A 17 10.23 28.76 11.51
CA SER A 17 8.93 29.27 11.99
C SER A 17 7.81 28.24 11.95
N VAL A 18 7.90 27.22 11.09
CA VAL A 18 6.82 26.22 10.91
C VAL A 18 7.07 24.90 11.68
N LEU A 19 8.31 24.57 11.98
CA LEU A 19 8.63 23.36 12.75
C LEU A 19 8.00 23.33 14.16
N PRO A 20 7.89 24.43 14.92
CA PRO A 20 7.17 24.42 16.19
C PRO A 20 5.70 24.01 16.06
N ILE A 21 5.03 24.36 14.95
CA ILE A 21 3.66 23.92 14.67
C ILE A 21 3.61 22.40 14.48
N LEU A 22 4.53 21.84 13.69
CA LEU A 22 4.63 20.40 13.51
C LEU A 22 4.87 19.68 14.83
N ARG A 23 5.74 20.22 15.67
CA ARG A 23 6.01 19.70 17.00
C ARG A 23 4.76 19.72 17.88
N SER A 24 4.03 20.84 17.91
CA SER A 24 2.80 20.96 18.69
C SER A 24 1.75 19.91 18.27
N ILE A 25 1.63 19.63 16.96
CA ILE A 25 0.78 18.54 16.47
C ILE A 25 1.21 17.18 17.03
N LEU A 26 2.51 16.91 17.15
CA LEU A 26 3.05 15.64 17.61
C LEU A 26 3.03 15.48 19.14
N ASN A 27 3.07 16.54 19.92
CA ASN A 27 3.25 16.51 21.38
C ASN A 27 2.06 17.07 22.17
N GLU A 28 1.29 17.99 21.57
CA GLU A 28 0.32 18.83 22.29
C GLU A 28 -1.07 18.80 21.66
N SER A 29 -1.38 17.76 20.88
CA SER A 29 -2.71 17.61 20.27
C SER A 29 -3.80 17.51 21.31
N ILE A 30 -4.84 18.34 21.20
CA ILE A 30 -5.89 18.51 22.20
C ILE A 30 -7.20 17.78 21.88
N PHE A 31 -7.38 17.32 20.65
CA PHE A 31 -8.56 16.57 20.17
C PHE A 31 -9.90 17.20 20.64
N PRO A 32 -10.30 18.41 20.14
CA PRO A 32 -11.54 19.04 20.55
C PRO A 32 -12.74 18.13 20.26
N GLU A 33 -13.69 18.04 21.18
CA GLU A 33 -14.88 17.18 21.02
C GLU A 33 -15.73 17.57 19.81
N GLN A 34 -15.85 18.86 19.54
CA GLN A 34 -16.59 19.33 18.36
C GLN A 34 -15.93 18.85 17.05
N GLU A 35 -14.60 18.88 16.94
CA GLU A 35 -13.87 18.40 15.77
C GLU A 35 -13.98 16.88 15.63
N LEU A 36 -13.95 16.14 16.74
CA LEU A 36 -14.18 14.70 16.74
C LEU A 36 -15.60 14.37 16.24
N ALA A 37 -16.62 15.08 16.71
CA ALA A 37 -18.00 14.87 16.27
C ALA A 37 -18.16 15.13 14.75
N ILE A 38 -17.56 16.21 14.23
CA ILE A 38 -17.55 16.51 12.79
C ILE A 38 -16.81 15.41 12.01
N PHE A 39 -15.66 14.96 12.51
CA PHE A 39 -14.88 13.88 11.88
C PHE A 39 -15.71 12.59 11.82
N VAL A 40 -16.29 12.16 12.91
CA VAL A 40 -17.14 10.95 12.99
C VAL A 40 -18.29 11.03 11.99
N GLN A 41 -19.02 12.14 11.97
CA GLN A 41 -20.11 12.35 11.03
C GLN A 41 -19.65 12.24 9.56
N ASN A 42 -18.55 12.88 9.21
CA ASN A 42 -17.98 12.83 7.85
C ASN A 42 -17.53 11.41 7.48
N GLN A 43 -16.90 10.67 8.41
CA GLN A 43 -16.46 9.29 8.16
C GLN A 43 -17.66 8.35 7.97
N LYS A 44 -18.70 8.46 8.80
CA LYS A 44 -19.93 7.67 8.63
C LYS A 44 -20.60 7.95 7.29
N GLN A 45 -20.72 9.20 6.89
CA GLN A 45 -21.28 9.57 5.59
C GLN A 45 -20.42 9.02 4.44
N SER A 46 -19.11 9.14 4.52
CA SER A 46 -18.17 8.59 3.54
C SER A 46 -18.28 7.06 3.46
N LEU A 47 -18.35 6.38 4.60
CA LEU A 47 -18.56 4.93 4.65
C LEU A 47 -19.88 4.53 3.98
N GLN A 48 -20.98 5.20 4.30
CA GLN A 48 -22.30 4.94 3.73
C GLN A 48 -22.28 5.07 2.19
N VAL A 49 -21.65 6.11 1.65
CA VAL A 49 -21.47 6.29 0.20
C VAL A 49 -20.60 5.20 -0.40
N ASN A 50 -19.51 4.83 0.26
CA ASN A 50 -18.59 3.82 -0.22
C ASN A 50 -19.20 2.40 -0.20
N LEU A 51 -20.03 2.07 0.79
CA LEU A 51 -20.75 0.80 0.84
C LEU A 51 -21.74 0.59 -0.34
N GLN A 52 -22.06 1.66 -1.10
CA GLN A 52 -22.81 1.54 -2.34
C GLN A 52 -21.94 1.08 -3.53
N LYS A 53 -20.62 1.12 -3.43
CA LYS A 53 -19.68 0.77 -4.50
C LYS A 53 -19.29 -0.71 -4.42
N ASN A 54 -19.41 -1.42 -5.53
CA ASN A 54 -19.07 -2.85 -5.60
C ASN A 54 -17.57 -3.11 -5.33
N ASP A 55 -16.68 -2.30 -5.90
CA ASP A 55 -15.23 -2.44 -5.63
C ASP A 55 -14.89 -2.25 -4.16
N PHE A 56 -15.54 -1.31 -3.49
CA PHE A 56 -15.31 -1.10 -2.06
C PHE A 56 -15.72 -2.32 -1.23
N LEU A 57 -16.89 -2.92 -1.51
CA LEU A 57 -17.34 -4.14 -0.84
C LEU A 57 -16.42 -5.32 -1.15
N ALA A 58 -16.06 -5.53 -2.41
CA ALA A 58 -15.16 -6.59 -2.83
C ALA A 58 -13.79 -6.46 -2.12
N ARG A 59 -13.25 -5.26 -1.98
CA ARG A 59 -11.99 -5.00 -1.27
C ARG A 59 -12.10 -5.31 0.22
N ARG A 60 -13.19 -4.92 0.88
CA ARG A 60 -13.41 -5.23 2.32
C ARG A 60 -13.45 -6.73 2.56
N GLN A 61 -14.25 -7.43 1.77
CA GLN A 61 -14.42 -8.88 1.92
C GLN A 61 -13.14 -9.65 1.56
N PHE A 62 -12.45 -9.22 0.52
CA PHE A 62 -11.15 -9.80 0.17
C PHE A 62 -10.14 -9.66 1.32
N ALA A 63 -10.00 -8.46 1.91
CA ALA A 63 -9.10 -8.25 3.05
C ALA A 63 -9.48 -9.13 4.24
N ASN A 64 -10.76 -9.22 4.58
CA ASN A 64 -11.24 -10.09 5.64
C ASN A 64 -10.97 -11.57 5.33
N SER A 65 -11.18 -12.01 4.08
CA SER A 65 -10.94 -13.39 3.66
C SER A 65 -9.48 -13.82 3.77
N ILE A 66 -8.52 -12.94 3.45
CA ILE A 66 -7.10 -13.30 3.47
C ILE A 66 -6.40 -13.03 4.80
N PHE A 67 -6.92 -12.09 5.62
CA PHE A 67 -6.29 -11.69 6.88
C PHE A 67 -7.09 -12.07 8.12
N GLY A 68 -8.37 -12.51 7.97
CA GLY A 68 -9.23 -12.90 9.09
C GLY A 68 -9.43 -11.79 10.13
N ASP A 69 -9.58 -12.17 11.38
CA ASP A 69 -9.79 -11.28 12.52
C ASP A 69 -8.49 -10.64 13.00
N THR A 70 -7.80 -9.99 12.11
CA THR A 70 -6.57 -9.25 12.39
C THR A 70 -6.75 -7.78 12.01
N PRO A 71 -5.84 -6.88 12.44
CA PRO A 71 -5.94 -5.46 12.06
C PRO A 71 -5.91 -5.20 10.54
N TYR A 72 -5.41 -6.14 9.73
CA TYR A 72 -5.43 -6.01 8.27
C TYR A 72 -6.73 -6.50 7.64
N GLY A 73 -7.43 -7.43 8.29
CA GLY A 73 -8.69 -8.01 7.81
C GLY A 73 -9.94 -7.38 8.41
N SER A 74 -9.81 -6.68 9.55
CA SER A 74 -10.94 -6.05 10.21
C SER A 74 -11.52 -4.90 9.36
N ASN A 75 -12.83 -4.83 9.35
CA ASN A 75 -13.58 -3.78 8.70
C ASN A 75 -14.15 -2.83 9.76
N ILE A 76 -14.11 -1.54 9.49
CA ILE A 76 -14.76 -0.52 10.32
C ILE A 76 -16.18 -0.35 9.83
N ASP A 77 -17.16 -0.44 10.76
CA ASP A 77 -18.57 -0.20 10.51
C ASP A 77 -19.05 1.11 11.15
N ALA A 78 -20.30 1.49 10.91
CA ALA A 78 -20.81 2.77 11.38
C ALA A 78 -20.86 2.84 12.92
N GLU A 79 -21.12 1.70 13.56
CA GLU A 79 -21.19 1.52 14.99
C GLU A 79 -19.83 1.76 15.67
N ASP A 80 -18.73 1.34 15.05
CA ASP A 80 -17.38 1.57 15.57
C ASP A 80 -17.06 3.07 15.71
N TYR A 81 -17.59 3.88 14.79
CA TYR A 81 -17.45 5.33 14.88
C TYR A 81 -18.29 5.93 16.04
N ASP A 82 -19.43 5.34 16.38
CA ASP A 82 -20.28 5.79 17.48
C ASP A 82 -19.66 5.46 18.85
N GLU A 83 -18.89 4.40 18.93
CA GLU A 83 -18.18 3.97 20.15
C GLU A 83 -16.92 4.78 20.42
N LEU A 84 -16.37 5.48 19.42
CA LEU A 84 -15.10 6.22 19.51
C LEU A 84 -15.23 7.41 20.46
N LYS A 85 -14.50 7.40 21.56
CA LYS A 85 -14.46 8.49 22.54
C LYS A 85 -13.19 9.32 22.43
N ARG A 86 -13.28 10.56 22.82
CA ARG A 86 -12.13 11.47 22.89
C ARG A 86 -10.98 10.92 23.74
N GLU A 87 -11.33 10.25 24.87
CA GLU A 87 -10.37 9.58 25.72
C GLU A 87 -9.53 8.52 25.00
N ASP A 88 -10.14 7.76 24.09
CA ASP A 88 -9.44 6.73 23.33
C ASP A 88 -8.36 7.35 22.44
N LEU A 89 -8.67 8.49 21.79
CA LEU A 89 -7.69 9.23 21.00
C LEU A 89 -6.55 9.78 21.87
N ILE A 90 -6.85 10.34 23.03
CA ILE A 90 -5.84 10.87 23.96
C ILE A 90 -4.94 9.74 24.47
N ASN A 91 -5.52 8.60 24.85
CA ASN A 91 -4.77 7.45 25.33
C ASN A 91 -3.88 6.86 24.24
N TYR A 92 -4.41 6.68 23.02
CA TYR A 92 -3.62 6.24 21.88
C TYR A 92 -2.49 7.23 21.54
N PHE A 93 -2.79 8.53 21.54
CA PHE A 93 -1.79 9.56 21.27
C PHE A 93 -0.65 9.51 22.29
N LYS A 94 -0.94 9.44 23.57
CA LYS A 94 0.06 9.31 24.64
C LYS A 94 0.89 8.02 24.53
N ALA A 95 0.27 6.94 24.08
CA ALA A 95 0.94 5.65 23.96
C ALA A 95 1.82 5.56 22.68
N ALA A 96 1.36 6.11 21.57
CA ALA A 96 1.98 5.89 20.25
C ALA A 96 2.89 7.04 19.79
N PHE A 97 2.54 8.30 20.12
CA PHE A 97 3.28 9.49 19.67
C PHE A 97 4.44 9.81 20.64
N LYS A 98 5.49 9.03 20.55
CA LYS A 98 6.68 9.11 21.40
C LYS A 98 7.94 9.24 20.53
N PRO A 99 9.04 9.84 21.07
CA PRO A 99 10.30 10.00 20.32
C PRO A 99 10.83 8.66 19.79
N GLU A 100 10.79 7.60 20.58
CA GLU A 100 11.26 6.26 20.19
C GLU A 100 10.49 5.65 19.02
N ASN A 101 9.22 6.08 18.82
CA ASN A 101 8.37 5.65 17.71
C ASN A 101 8.40 6.62 16.53
N CYS A 102 9.18 7.72 16.63
CA CYS A 102 9.21 8.78 15.63
C CYS A 102 10.49 8.71 14.80
N THR A 103 10.32 8.71 13.49
CA THR A 103 11.42 8.90 12.54
C THR A 103 11.18 10.17 11.75
N VAL A 104 12.13 11.08 11.77
CA VAL A 104 12.10 12.31 10.98
C VAL A 104 12.88 12.08 9.70
N ILE A 105 12.20 12.16 8.55
CA ILE A 105 12.82 12.08 7.23
C ILE A 105 12.72 13.46 6.59
N ALA A 106 13.87 14.08 6.33
CA ALA A 106 13.96 15.38 5.71
C ALA A 106 14.52 15.28 4.29
N ALA A 107 13.91 16.00 3.35
CA ALA A 107 14.34 16.01 1.95
C ALA A 107 14.32 17.43 1.39
N GLY A 108 15.36 17.79 0.66
CA GLY A 108 15.55 19.11 0.07
C GLY A 108 17.00 19.57 0.12
N LYS A 109 17.21 20.88 0.04
CA LYS A 109 18.53 21.45 0.25
C LYS A 109 18.77 21.60 1.74
N PHE A 110 19.59 20.71 2.33
CA PHE A 110 19.95 20.70 3.75
C PHE A 110 21.44 20.98 3.92
N GLU A 111 21.74 21.92 4.81
CA GLU A 111 23.07 22.25 5.29
C GLU A 111 23.12 22.07 6.82
N GLU A 112 24.23 22.33 7.47
CA GLU A 112 24.36 22.16 8.92
C GLU A 112 23.32 22.95 9.72
N ASN A 113 22.94 24.13 9.23
CA ASN A 113 21.95 24.97 9.87
C ASN A 113 20.55 24.31 9.93
N GLU A 114 20.10 23.70 8.85
CA GLU A 114 18.79 23.01 8.80
C GLU A 114 18.80 21.79 9.74
N PHE A 115 19.89 21.04 9.81
CA PHE A 115 20.03 19.94 10.76
C PHE A 115 20.03 20.45 12.22
N ALA A 116 20.71 21.57 12.51
CA ALA A 116 20.69 22.18 13.83
C ALA A 116 19.27 22.61 14.26
N ILE A 117 18.49 23.18 13.32
CA ILE A 117 17.10 23.57 13.55
C ILE A 117 16.24 22.31 13.84
N LEU A 118 16.32 21.26 13.02
CA LEU A 118 15.60 20.01 13.26
C LEU A 118 15.96 19.40 14.62
N ASN A 119 17.25 19.34 14.95
CA ASN A 119 17.72 18.78 16.22
C ASN A 119 17.26 19.62 17.42
N SER A 120 17.19 20.95 17.30
CA SER A 120 16.68 21.81 18.37
C SER A 120 15.19 21.55 18.66
N VAL A 121 14.40 21.19 17.63
CA VAL A 121 12.95 20.97 17.76
C VAL A 121 12.62 19.52 18.19
N PHE A 122 13.30 18.52 17.64
CA PHE A 122 12.96 17.11 17.86
C PHE A 122 13.97 16.34 18.71
N GLY A 123 15.23 16.80 18.83
CA GLY A 123 16.31 16.06 19.48
C GLY A 123 16.43 16.27 21.00
N ASN A 124 16.09 17.44 21.53
CA ASN A 124 16.53 17.80 22.90
C ASN A 124 15.41 18.01 23.92
N GLN A 125 14.13 17.94 23.55
CA GLN A 125 13.03 18.32 24.44
C GLN A 125 11.84 17.37 24.40
N TRP A 126 11.98 16.21 23.77
CA TRP A 126 10.95 15.20 23.72
C TRP A 126 11.37 14.05 24.61
N GLU A 127 10.77 13.96 25.79
CA GLU A 127 11.19 12.96 26.79
C GLU A 127 10.58 11.59 26.46
N ASN A 128 11.41 10.54 26.58
CA ASN A 128 10.95 9.17 26.51
C ASN A 128 10.24 8.80 27.81
N THR A 129 9.03 8.29 27.65
CA THR A 129 8.27 7.62 28.69
C THR A 129 8.12 6.17 28.29
N GLU A 130 8.21 5.21 29.16
CA GLU A 130 8.13 3.75 28.96
C GLU A 130 7.98 3.18 27.53
N SER A 131 8.70 2.09 27.20
CA SER A 131 8.69 1.51 25.85
C SER A 131 7.31 1.06 25.38
N SER A 132 6.97 1.36 24.15
CA SER A 132 5.75 0.85 23.52
C SER A 132 5.93 -0.60 23.07
N VAL A 133 4.94 -1.43 23.36
CA VAL A 133 4.89 -2.80 22.84
C VAL A 133 4.44 -2.75 21.39
N ILE A 134 5.32 -3.14 20.47
CA ILE A 134 4.94 -3.35 19.07
C ILE A 134 4.38 -4.76 18.96
N ASN A 135 3.08 -4.88 18.76
CA ASN A 135 2.47 -6.16 18.45
C ASN A 135 2.91 -6.63 17.05
N LYS A 136 3.36 -7.88 16.97
CA LYS A 136 3.59 -8.58 15.71
C LYS A 136 2.45 -9.56 15.48
N PHE A 137 1.99 -9.62 14.23
CA PHE A 137 0.95 -10.53 13.81
C PHE A 137 1.56 -11.57 12.87
N THR A 138 1.13 -12.83 13.02
CA THR A 138 1.44 -13.91 12.09
C THR A 138 0.18 -14.24 11.31
N PHE A 139 0.33 -14.47 10.02
CA PHE A 139 -0.77 -14.75 9.12
C PHE A 139 -0.56 -16.14 8.51
N GLU A 140 -1.59 -16.96 8.55
CA GLU A 140 -1.62 -18.24 7.87
C GLU A 140 -2.37 -18.07 6.55
N ALA A 141 -1.98 -18.85 5.55
CA ALA A 141 -2.67 -18.85 4.28
C ALA A 141 -4.13 -19.28 4.49
N SER A 142 -5.05 -18.43 4.05
CA SER A 142 -6.47 -18.79 4.06
C SER A 142 -6.72 -19.96 3.10
N PRO A 143 -7.65 -20.86 3.43
CA PRO A 143 -8.10 -21.85 2.47
C PRO A 143 -8.60 -21.20 1.19
N ALA A 144 -8.33 -21.83 0.05
CA ALA A 144 -8.89 -21.37 -1.21
C ALA A 144 -10.42 -21.39 -1.14
N GLY A 145 -11.06 -20.33 -1.59
CA GLY A 145 -12.52 -20.20 -1.55
C GLY A 145 -13.01 -19.09 -2.43
N GLU A 146 -14.28 -19.15 -2.75
CA GLU A 146 -15.00 -18.12 -3.50
C GLU A 146 -16.06 -17.50 -2.60
N LEU A 147 -16.17 -16.19 -2.65
CA LEU A 147 -17.22 -15.43 -1.98
C LEU A 147 -17.98 -14.59 -3.00
N LEU A 148 -19.26 -14.88 -3.16
CA LEU A 148 -20.16 -14.11 -4.00
C LEU A 148 -21.07 -13.23 -3.14
N ILE A 149 -21.07 -11.93 -3.45
CA ILE A 149 -22.01 -10.96 -2.87
C ILE A 149 -22.97 -10.54 -3.98
N GLU A 150 -24.20 -11.00 -3.88
CA GLU A 150 -25.23 -10.67 -4.85
C GLU A 150 -25.79 -9.26 -4.64
N ARG A 151 -25.82 -8.49 -5.73
CA ARG A 151 -26.46 -7.17 -5.79
C ARG A 151 -27.30 -7.08 -7.07
N PRO A 152 -28.59 -7.41 -6.98
CA PRO A 152 -29.46 -7.53 -8.17
C PRO A 152 -29.54 -6.26 -9.02
N GLU A 153 -29.39 -5.08 -8.41
CA GLU A 153 -29.44 -3.79 -9.11
C GLU A 153 -28.09 -3.37 -9.73
N ALA A 154 -27.01 -4.15 -9.53
CA ALA A 154 -25.70 -3.78 -10.01
C ALA A 154 -25.54 -4.09 -11.51
N ILE A 155 -25.15 -3.09 -12.27
CA ILE A 155 -24.86 -3.20 -13.72
C ILE A 155 -23.48 -3.85 -13.92
N GLN A 156 -22.56 -3.70 -12.96
CA GLN A 156 -21.20 -4.22 -13.02
C GLN A 156 -20.91 -5.13 -11.82
N SER A 157 -20.08 -6.12 -12.06
CA SER A 157 -19.49 -6.98 -11.03
C SER A 157 -18.06 -6.53 -10.73
N ALA A 158 -17.74 -6.32 -9.47
CA ALA A 158 -16.37 -6.11 -9.03
C ALA A 158 -15.72 -7.46 -8.71
N ILE A 159 -14.61 -7.75 -9.36
CA ILE A 159 -13.81 -8.95 -9.15
C ILE A 159 -12.57 -8.57 -8.33
N ARG A 160 -12.30 -9.32 -7.25
CA ARG A 160 -11.06 -9.26 -6.51
C ARG A 160 -10.57 -10.65 -6.20
N MET A 161 -9.40 -10.99 -6.71
CA MET A 161 -8.78 -12.32 -6.61
C MET A 161 -7.37 -12.16 -6.07
N GLY A 162 -6.90 -13.07 -5.23
CA GLY A 162 -5.53 -13.04 -4.73
C GLY A 162 -5.32 -13.88 -3.48
N ALA A 163 -4.17 -13.74 -2.86
CA ALA A 163 -3.76 -14.51 -1.69
C ALA A 163 -2.67 -13.77 -0.88
N LEU A 164 -2.36 -14.28 0.31
CA LEU A 164 -1.14 -13.93 1.00
C LEU A 164 0.07 -14.26 0.13
N SER A 165 1.08 -13.43 0.19
CA SER A 165 2.29 -13.51 -0.64
C SER A 165 3.50 -13.05 0.17
N ILE A 166 4.66 -13.04 -0.48
CA ILE A 166 5.91 -12.57 0.09
C ILE A 166 5.89 -11.06 0.31
N SER A 167 6.57 -10.61 1.35
CA SER A 167 6.80 -9.19 1.63
C SER A 167 8.14 -8.73 1.04
N ARG A 168 8.40 -7.42 1.07
CA ARG A 168 9.59 -6.79 0.50
C ARG A 168 10.92 -7.34 1.05
N ASN A 169 10.89 -7.93 2.24
CA ASN A 169 12.07 -8.52 2.88
C ASN A 169 12.45 -9.89 2.32
N HIS A 170 11.59 -10.49 1.49
CA HIS A 170 11.89 -11.75 0.85
C HIS A 170 12.81 -11.53 -0.37
N HIS A 171 13.80 -12.42 -0.55
CA HIS A 171 14.79 -12.31 -1.64
C HIS A 171 14.15 -12.35 -3.04
N ASP A 172 13.06 -13.07 -3.22
CA ASP A 172 12.34 -13.17 -4.49
C ASP A 172 11.41 -11.98 -4.78
N PHE A 173 11.23 -11.07 -3.83
CA PHE A 173 10.30 -9.96 -4.00
C PHE A 173 10.56 -9.11 -5.26
N PRO A 174 11.80 -8.77 -5.64
CA PRO A 174 12.07 -8.08 -6.90
C PRO A 174 11.64 -8.87 -8.13
N GLY A 175 11.88 -10.18 -8.16
CA GLY A 175 11.41 -11.06 -9.24
C GLY A 175 9.90 -11.13 -9.32
N PHE A 176 9.24 -11.22 -8.17
CA PHE A 176 7.79 -11.21 -8.08
C PHE A 176 7.18 -9.89 -8.54
N GLN A 177 7.88 -8.76 -8.40
CA GLN A 177 7.48 -7.47 -8.98
C GLN A 177 7.57 -7.48 -10.51
N VAL A 178 8.56 -8.16 -11.10
CA VAL A 178 8.65 -8.33 -12.56
C VAL A 178 7.49 -9.19 -13.05
N LEU A 179 7.22 -10.31 -12.39
CA LEU A 179 6.11 -11.19 -12.70
C LEU A 179 4.75 -10.47 -12.61
N ASN A 180 4.54 -9.69 -11.56
CA ASN A 180 3.35 -8.86 -11.41
C ASN A 180 3.23 -7.80 -12.52
N CYS A 181 4.34 -7.17 -12.91
CA CYS A 181 4.34 -6.20 -14.00
C CYS A 181 3.89 -6.85 -15.32
N LEU A 182 4.41 -8.03 -15.64
CA LEU A 182 3.98 -8.82 -16.80
C LEU A 182 2.48 -9.14 -16.77
N LEU A 183 1.98 -9.59 -15.61
CA LEU A 183 0.59 -10.03 -15.48
C LEU A 183 -0.40 -8.86 -15.59
N GLY A 184 -0.26 -7.85 -14.74
CA GLY A 184 -1.26 -6.78 -14.61
C GLY A 184 -0.73 -5.45 -14.07
N GLY A 185 0.61 -5.28 -13.96
CA GLY A 185 1.23 -4.13 -13.30
C GLY A 185 1.38 -2.88 -14.16
N TYR A 186 1.05 -2.93 -15.45
CA TYR A 186 1.12 -1.78 -16.35
C TYR A 186 0.11 -1.90 -17.51
N PHE A 187 -0.05 -0.82 -18.28
CA PHE A 187 -1.06 -0.75 -19.34
C PHE A 187 -0.87 -1.80 -20.46
N GLY A 188 0.36 -2.17 -20.81
CA GLY A 188 0.65 -3.20 -21.79
C GLY A 188 0.75 -4.63 -21.24
N SER A 189 0.27 -4.88 -20.02
CA SER A 189 0.30 -6.18 -19.37
C SER A 189 -0.67 -7.19 -20.00
N ARG A 190 -0.45 -8.48 -19.74
CA ARG A 190 -1.27 -9.57 -20.29
C ARG A 190 -2.76 -9.43 -19.96
N LEU A 191 -3.10 -9.13 -18.70
CA LEU A 191 -4.48 -8.91 -18.30
C LEU A 191 -5.12 -7.73 -19.03
N MET A 192 -4.38 -6.63 -19.23
CA MET A 192 -4.89 -5.48 -19.98
C MET A 192 -5.09 -5.81 -21.45
N ALA A 193 -4.13 -6.47 -22.08
CA ALA A 193 -4.21 -6.86 -23.49
C ALA A 193 -5.38 -7.84 -23.73
N ASN A 194 -5.52 -8.87 -22.89
CA ASN A 194 -6.58 -9.88 -23.06
C ASN A 194 -7.96 -9.31 -22.70
N ILE A 195 -8.14 -8.86 -21.45
CA ILE A 195 -9.49 -8.64 -20.88
C ILE A 195 -10.06 -7.28 -21.29
N ARG A 196 -9.19 -6.25 -21.40
CA ARG A 196 -9.61 -4.92 -21.82
C ARG A 196 -9.60 -4.76 -23.35
N GLU A 197 -8.47 -5.07 -24.01
CA GLU A 197 -8.30 -4.75 -25.42
C GLU A 197 -8.94 -5.80 -26.34
N ASP A 198 -8.67 -7.09 -26.11
CA ASP A 198 -9.22 -8.16 -26.96
C ASP A 198 -10.69 -8.42 -26.67
N LYS A 199 -11.07 -8.56 -25.42
CA LYS A 199 -12.42 -8.96 -25.00
C LYS A 199 -13.37 -7.78 -24.77
N GLY A 200 -12.83 -6.62 -24.42
CA GLY A 200 -13.65 -5.45 -24.10
C GLY A 200 -14.53 -5.60 -22.85
N TYR A 201 -14.16 -6.50 -21.91
CA TYR A 201 -14.98 -6.79 -20.74
C TYR A 201 -14.89 -5.72 -19.66
N THR A 202 -13.83 -4.92 -19.65
CA THR A 202 -13.58 -3.90 -18.63
C THR A 202 -12.97 -2.63 -19.22
N TYR A 203 -13.12 -1.52 -18.50
CA TYR A 203 -12.33 -0.31 -18.75
C TYR A 203 -10.88 -0.45 -18.26
N GLY A 204 -10.65 -1.27 -17.23
CA GLY A 204 -9.30 -1.51 -16.71
C GLY A 204 -9.25 -2.68 -15.74
N ILE A 205 -8.15 -3.41 -15.81
CA ILE A 205 -7.80 -4.50 -14.91
C ILE A 205 -6.36 -4.33 -14.50
N GLY A 206 -6.04 -4.68 -13.25
CA GLY A 206 -4.67 -4.61 -12.77
C GLY A 206 -4.36 -5.62 -11.70
N SER A 207 -3.09 -5.87 -11.48
CA SER A 207 -2.57 -6.66 -10.37
C SER A 207 -1.53 -5.89 -9.57
N ALA A 208 -1.39 -6.23 -8.29
CA ALA A 208 -0.37 -5.65 -7.43
C ALA A 208 0.13 -6.65 -6.38
N VAL A 209 1.42 -6.55 -6.06
CA VAL A 209 2.03 -7.18 -4.88
C VAL A 209 2.22 -6.10 -3.83
N VAL A 210 1.57 -6.27 -2.70
CA VAL A 210 1.59 -5.31 -1.60
C VAL A 210 2.41 -5.87 -0.45
N SER A 211 3.34 -5.07 0.04
CA SER A 211 4.12 -5.38 1.24
C SER A 211 3.64 -4.50 2.39
N LEU A 212 3.10 -5.14 3.41
CA LEU A 212 2.78 -4.55 4.70
C LEU A 212 3.94 -4.81 5.67
N ARG A 213 3.86 -4.30 6.89
CA ARG A 213 4.90 -4.54 7.91
C ARG A 213 5.03 -6.02 8.27
N ASP A 214 3.90 -6.68 8.53
CA ASP A 214 3.88 -8.04 9.06
C ASP A 214 3.42 -9.07 8.01
N ALA A 215 3.02 -8.66 6.80
CA ALA A 215 2.54 -9.55 5.74
C ALA A 215 2.83 -9.02 4.33
N GLY A 216 2.73 -9.90 3.35
CA GLY A 216 2.60 -9.54 1.94
C GLY A 216 1.32 -10.17 1.36
N TYR A 217 0.77 -9.56 0.33
CA TYR A 217 -0.31 -10.15 -0.43
C TYR A 217 -0.27 -9.72 -1.90
N PHE A 218 -0.83 -10.56 -2.73
CA PHE A 218 -1.03 -10.31 -4.16
C PHE A 218 -2.52 -10.19 -4.43
N PHE A 219 -2.89 -9.31 -5.36
CA PHE A 219 -4.27 -9.26 -5.82
C PHE A 219 -4.38 -8.84 -7.29
N ILE A 220 -5.47 -9.27 -7.92
CA ILE A 220 -5.99 -8.77 -9.19
C ILE A 220 -7.32 -8.08 -8.90
N ALA A 221 -7.59 -6.95 -9.54
CA ALA A 221 -8.83 -6.21 -9.38
C ALA A 221 -9.33 -5.66 -10.72
N THR A 222 -10.64 -5.76 -10.94
CA THR A 222 -11.35 -5.19 -12.08
C THR A 222 -12.83 -5.01 -11.79
N GLU A 223 -13.51 -4.16 -12.56
CA GLU A 223 -14.95 -4.11 -12.67
C GLU A 223 -15.34 -4.43 -14.11
N VAL A 224 -16.27 -5.36 -14.27
CA VAL A 224 -16.73 -5.87 -15.58
C VAL A 224 -18.26 -5.80 -15.67
N GLY A 225 -18.83 -5.85 -16.86
CA GLY A 225 -20.27 -6.06 -17.02
C GLY A 225 -20.72 -7.34 -16.30
N ALA A 226 -21.86 -7.31 -15.64
CA ALA A 226 -22.35 -8.45 -14.86
C ALA A 226 -22.49 -9.72 -15.71
N GLU A 227 -22.88 -9.57 -16.98
CA GLU A 227 -23.08 -10.65 -17.93
C GLU A 227 -21.78 -11.34 -18.38
N VAL A 228 -20.62 -10.68 -18.24
CA VAL A 228 -19.31 -11.22 -18.64
C VAL A 228 -18.42 -11.58 -17.45
N CYS A 229 -18.93 -11.48 -16.23
CA CYS A 229 -18.15 -11.71 -15.00
C CYS A 229 -17.46 -13.08 -15.00
N ASN A 230 -18.17 -14.16 -15.26
CA ASN A 230 -17.61 -15.51 -15.31
C ASN A 230 -16.59 -15.68 -16.45
N ASN A 231 -16.84 -15.06 -17.59
CA ASN A 231 -15.89 -15.09 -18.70
C ASN A 231 -14.59 -14.37 -18.35
N ALA A 232 -14.68 -13.25 -17.64
CA ALA A 232 -13.51 -12.51 -17.16
C ALA A 232 -12.67 -13.34 -16.15
N LEU A 233 -13.33 -14.05 -15.23
CA LEU A 233 -12.65 -14.95 -14.30
C LEU A 233 -11.86 -16.03 -15.04
N VAL A 234 -12.49 -16.70 -16.03
CA VAL A 234 -11.83 -17.72 -16.86
C VAL A 234 -10.61 -17.17 -17.59
N GLU A 235 -10.72 -15.98 -18.17
CA GLU A 235 -9.58 -15.36 -18.87
C GLU A 235 -8.47 -14.91 -17.90
N ILE A 236 -8.80 -14.43 -16.69
CA ILE A 236 -7.81 -14.14 -15.65
C ILE A 236 -7.04 -15.40 -15.27
N GLU A 237 -7.73 -16.49 -14.98
CA GLU A 237 -7.12 -17.77 -14.62
C GLU A 237 -6.24 -18.32 -15.75
N LYS A 238 -6.66 -18.16 -16.99
CA LYS A 238 -5.88 -18.55 -18.17
C LYS A 238 -4.54 -17.82 -18.22
N GLU A 239 -4.53 -16.49 -18.04
CA GLU A 239 -3.27 -15.71 -18.04
C GLU A 239 -2.34 -16.12 -16.89
N ILE A 240 -2.89 -16.39 -15.70
CA ILE A 240 -2.11 -16.92 -14.58
C ILE A 240 -1.53 -18.29 -14.93
N ASN A 241 -2.32 -19.19 -15.53
CA ASN A 241 -1.86 -20.52 -15.90
C ASN A 241 -0.81 -20.50 -17.01
N LEU A 242 -0.92 -19.58 -17.99
CA LEU A 242 0.12 -19.39 -19.00
C LEU A 242 1.46 -18.99 -18.38
N LEU A 243 1.46 -18.08 -17.39
CA LEU A 243 2.69 -17.70 -16.67
C LEU A 243 3.30 -18.87 -15.89
N LYS A 244 2.49 -19.80 -15.37
CA LYS A 244 2.96 -21.00 -14.66
C LYS A 244 3.50 -22.09 -15.59
N THR A 245 3.01 -22.17 -16.81
CA THR A 245 3.27 -23.33 -17.69
C THR A 245 4.20 -23.01 -18.86
N GLU A 246 4.22 -21.77 -19.31
CA GLU A 246 4.98 -21.37 -20.49
C GLU A 246 6.11 -20.40 -20.12
N LEU A 247 7.17 -20.40 -20.92
CA LEU A 247 8.23 -19.41 -20.81
C LEU A 247 7.77 -18.10 -21.44
N ILE A 248 8.13 -16.99 -20.80
CA ILE A 248 7.86 -15.65 -21.30
C ILE A 248 8.77 -15.39 -22.48
N ALA A 249 8.23 -14.86 -23.58
CA ALA A 249 9.02 -14.49 -24.76
C ALA A 249 10.01 -13.36 -24.43
N ASP A 250 11.23 -13.45 -24.98
CA ASP A 250 12.29 -12.47 -24.70
C ASP A 250 11.86 -11.03 -25.00
N GLN A 251 11.12 -10.81 -26.10
CA GLN A 251 10.62 -9.49 -26.46
C GLN A 251 9.65 -8.91 -25.42
N GLU A 252 8.76 -9.74 -24.86
CA GLU A 252 7.83 -9.34 -23.81
C GLU A 252 8.56 -9.00 -22.50
N LEU A 253 9.54 -9.84 -22.14
CA LEU A 253 10.36 -9.61 -20.96
C LEU A 253 11.19 -8.33 -21.07
N ASP A 254 11.75 -8.05 -22.24
CA ASP A 254 12.51 -6.83 -22.49
C ASP A 254 11.65 -5.57 -22.45
N LEU A 255 10.40 -5.62 -22.93
CA LEU A 255 9.44 -4.52 -22.80
C LEU A 255 9.16 -4.22 -21.33
N VAL A 256 8.91 -5.25 -20.51
CA VAL A 256 8.66 -5.09 -19.06
C VAL A 256 9.89 -4.54 -18.35
N ARG A 257 11.08 -5.05 -18.62
CA ARG A 257 12.35 -4.53 -18.07
C ARG A 257 12.51 -3.04 -18.37
N ASN A 258 12.34 -2.65 -19.62
CA ASN A 258 12.46 -1.25 -20.04
C ASN A 258 11.41 -0.36 -19.38
N TYR A 259 10.16 -0.82 -19.28
CA TYR A 259 9.11 -0.11 -18.57
C TYR A 259 9.45 0.09 -17.09
N MET A 260 9.85 -0.97 -16.38
CA MET A 260 10.15 -0.92 -14.95
C MET A 260 11.36 -0.02 -14.66
N LEU A 261 12.42 -0.13 -15.43
CA LEU A 261 13.62 0.71 -15.29
C LEU A 261 13.32 2.18 -15.62
N GLY A 262 12.55 2.44 -16.68
CA GLY A 262 12.12 3.78 -17.05
C GLY A 262 11.21 4.41 -15.99
N SER A 263 10.24 3.66 -15.47
CA SER A 263 9.36 4.09 -14.36
C SER A 263 10.14 4.37 -13.08
N MET A 264 11.15 3.54 -12.78
CA MET A 264 12.00 3.75 -11.62
C MET A 264 12.83 5.03 -11.77
N LEU A 265 13.43 5.30 -12.92
CA LEU A 265 14.17 6.53 -13.19
C LEU A 265 13.26 7.76 -13.07
N GLY A 266 12.09 7.76 -13.71
CA GLY A 266 11.11 8.83 -13.59
C GLY A 266 10.63 9.09 -12.15
N SER A 267 10.62 8.05 -11.32
CA SER A 267 10.25 8.17 -9.91
C SER A 267 11.36 8.72 -8.99
N LEU A 268 12.51 9.10 -9.54
CA LEU A 268 13.66 9.67 -8.81
C LEU A 268 13.93 11.14 -9.21
N GLU A 269 12.95 11.85 -9.75
CA GLU A 269 13.14 13.21 -10.32
C GLU A 269 13.50 14.28 -9.29
N ASN A 270 13.11 14.10 -8.03
CA ASN A 270 13.29 15.14 -7.01
C ASN A 270 13.57 14.56 -5.62
N ALA A 271 14.02 15.42 -4.72
CA ALA A 271 14.36 15.04 -3.34
C ALA A 271 13.20 14.41 -2.57
N PHE A 272 11.95 14.79 -2.84
CA PHE A 272 10.78 14.25 -2.13
C PHE A 272 10.50 12.81 -2.57
N SER A 273 10.64 12.52 -3.84
CA SER A 273 10.55 11.15 -4.38
C SER A 273 11.63 10.23 -3.80
N HIS A 274 12.84 10.75 -3.64
CA HIS A 274 13.93 10.04 -2.95
C HIS A 274 13.57 9.74 -1.48
N ALA A 275 13.00 10.72 -0.76
CA ALA A 275 12.57 10.52 0.62
C ALA A 275 11.47 9.46 0.75
N ASP A 276 10.49 9.44 -0.15
CA ASP A 276 9.44 8.43 -0.14
C ASP A 276 9.99 7.03 -0.43
N LYS A 277 10.95 6.89 -1.35
CA LYS A 277 11.65 5.61 -1.59
C LYS A 277 12.50 5.18 -0.41
N PHE A 278 13.28 6.09 0.16
CA PHE A 278 14.06 5.83 1.35
C PHE A 278 13.17 5.36 2.51
N LYS A 279 12.07 6.06 2.77
CA LYS A 279 11.09 5.70 3.80
C LYS A 279 10.60 4.27 3.65
N ASN A 280 10.24 3.86 2.43
CA ASN A 280 9.72 2.52 2.17
C ASN A 280 10.75 1.41 2.46
N VAL A 281 12.00 1.64 2.16
CA VAL A 281 13.12 0.71 2.45
C VAL A 281 13.44 0.70 3.94
N TYR A 282 13.57 1.87 4.54
CA TYR A 282 13.88 2.05 5.96
C TYR A 282 12.87 1.34 6.88
N PHE A 283 11.57 1.56 6.67
CA PHE A 283 10.53 0.92 7.49
C PHE A 283 10.32 -0.57 7.18
N SER A 284 10.89 -1.08 6.10
CA SER A 284 10.98 -2.52 5.83
C SER A 284 12.22 -3.15 6.51
N GLY A 285 13.05 -2.38 7.22
CA GLY A 285 14.31 -2.87 7.81
C GLY A 285 15.37 -3.20 6.77
N LEU A 286 15.28 -2.62 5.59
CA LEU A 286 16.22 -2.80 4.48
C LEU A 286 17.15 -1.60 4.35
N ASP A 287 18.21 -1.74 3.58
CA ASP A 287 19.20 -0.71 3.33
C ASP A 287 19.24 -0.24 1.86
N HIS A 288 20.23 0.57 1.51
CA HIS A 288 20.38 1.10 0.15
C HIS A 288 20.64 0.03 -0.91
N ASN A 289 21.22 -1.12 -0.53
CA ASN A 289 21.49 -2.23 -1.45
C ASN A 289 20.20 -2.82 -2.03
N TYR A 290 19.05 -2.60 -1.37
CA TYR A 290 17.75 -3.05 -1.88
C TYR A 290 17.50 -2.56 -3.32
N TYR A 291 17.74 -1.29 -3.60
CA TYR A 291 17.50 -0.75 -4.95
C TYR A 291 18.53 -1.22 -5.98
N GLU A 292 19.77 -1.44 -5.57
CA GLU A 292 20.80 -2.01 -6.44
C GLU A 292 20.44 -3.46 -6.81
N ASN A 293 20.03 -4.25 -5.82
CA ASN A 293 19.56 -5.61 -6.04
C ASN A 293 18.29 -5.65 -6.89
N TYR A 294 17.34 -4.75 -6.64
CA TYR A 294 16.13 -4.62 -7.43
C TYR A 294 16.44 -4.34 -8.91
N ILE A 295 17.28 -3.34 -9.19
CA ILE A 295 17.69 -2.99 -10.56
C ILE A 295 18.41 -4.16 -11.22
N THR A 296 19.31 -4.81 -10.49
CA THR A 296 20.05 -5.98 -11.00
C THR A 296 19.09 -7.10 -11.34
N THR A 297 18.16 -7.46 -10.46
CA THR A 297 17.16 -8.49 -10.71
C THR A 297 16.30 -8.14 -11.93
N VAL A 298 15.78 -6.93 -12.02
CA VAL A 298 14.97 -6.51 -13.18
C VAL A 298 15.74 -6.66 -14.49
N LYS A 299 17.05 -6.36 -14.49
CA LYS A 299 17.90 -6.47 -15.69
C LYS A 299 18.23 -7.91 -16.07
N THR A 300 18.40 -8.80 -15.11
CA THR A 300 19.04 -10.10 -15.33
C THR A 300 18.11 -11.30 -15.18
N ILE A 301 16.98 -11.16 -14.50
CA ILE A 301 16.04 -12.27 -14.26
C ILE A 301 15.61 -12.91 -15.58
N THR A 302 15.68 -14.23 -15.65
CA THR A 302 15.36 -15.00 -16.85
C THR A 302 13.88 -15.42 -16.86
N SER A 303 13.38 -15.79 -18.05
CA SER A 303 12.04 -16.36 -18.22
C SER A 303 11.86 -17.64 -17.40
N GLN A 304 12.93 -18.44 -17.23
CA GLN A 304 12.89 -19.65 -16.42
C GLN A 304 12.74 -19.31 -14.93
N GLU A 305 13.56 -18.40 -14.41
CA GLU A 305 13.46 -17.96 -13.00
C GLU A 305 12.09 -17.36 -12.69
N LEU A 306 11.51 -16.59 -13.62
CA LEU A 306 10.14 -16.05 -13.45
C LEU A 306 9.06 -17.13 -13.44
N LYS A 307 9.26 -18.23 -14.20
CA LYS A 307 8.33 -19.37 -14.18
C LYS A 307 8.43 -20.18 -12.90
N ASP A 308 9.60 -20.21 -12.27
CA ASP A 308 9.87 -20.97 -11.06
C ASP A 308 9.39 -20.22 -9.78
N LEU A 309 9.10 -18.91 -9.89
CA LEU A 309 8.48 -18.08 -8.85
C LEU A 309 6.98 -18.32 -8.73
#